data_7443d48f7945bd2a32aa07b7eac56597
#
_entry.id   7443d48f7945bd2a32aa07b7eac56597
#
_cell.length_a   1.000
_cell.length_b   1.000
_cell.length_c   1.000
_cell.angle_alpha   90.00
_cell.angle_beta   90.00
_cell.angle_gamma   90.00
#
_symmetry.space_group_name_H-M   'P 1'
#
loop_
_entity.id
_entity.type
_entity.pdbx_description
1 polymer ?
#
loop_
_entity_poly.entity_id
_entity_poly.type
_entity_poly.pdbx_seq_one_letter_code
_entity_poly.pdbx_strand_id
1 'polypeptide(L)'
;QRKVTLSNGKQKFVYGKTIAEVNAAANALMNQDTAGLEVGDHTLVGEWAKIWLKNYKSDLRAATIKMYRDSYNLHIMEQIGYMELRNVKPVHIRQVMASVASRSESLQRKVLLTMRQLFEEARLNHLIIDNPTEGIKITPHAKAEKKKALLPDEVDILMSVVVEPRARVFCALCLYCGLARKKRLGCNGRTFKATL
;
A
#
# COMPACT_ATOMS: atom_id res chain seq x y z
N GLN A 1 -3.65 -13.92 -40.43
CA GLN A 1 -3.13 -12.68 -39.86
C GLN A 1 -3.96 -11.48 -40.29
N ARG A 2 -4.04 -10.45 -39.45
CA ARG A 2 -4.70 -9.18 -39.76
C ARG A 2 -3.79 -8.03 -39.31
N LYS A 3 -3.70 -7.01 -40.14
CA LYS A 3 -2.95 -5.79 -39.86
C LYS A 3 -3.89 -4.81 -39.16
N VAL A 4 -3.45 -4.25 -38.04
CA VAL A 4 -4.17 -3.22 -37.25
C VAL A 4 -3.28 -1.99 -37.21
N THR A 5 -3.80 -0.83 -37.61
CA THR A 5 -3.13 0.45 -37.48
C THR A 5 -3.64 1.13 -36.22
N LEU A 6 -2.74 1.53 -35.34
CA LEU A 6 -3.02 2.20 -34.06
C LEU A 6 -3.14 3.73 -34.26
N SER A 7 -3.71 4.43 -33.30
CA SER A 7 -3.88 5.89 -33.31
C SER A 7 -2.55 6.64 -33.43
N ASN A 8 -1.45 6.06 -32.91
CA ASN A 8 -0.09 6.61 -33.03
C ASN A 8 0.59 6.31 -34.37
N GLY A 9 -0.15 5.79 -35.37
CA GLY A 9 0.37 5.44 -36.72
C GLY A 9 1.19 4.15 -36.78
N LYS A 10 1.49 3.51 -35.65
CA LYS A 10 2.20 2.22 -35.62
C LYS A 10 1.26 1.10 -36.11
N GLN A 11 1.83 0.15 -36.85
CA GLN A 11 1.13 -1.00 -37.37
C GLN A 11 1.52 -2.25 -36.62
N LYS A 12 0.53 -3.02 -36.17
CA LYS A 12 0.73 -4.33 -35.56
C LYS A 12 0.00 -5.42 -36.32
N PHE A 13 0.61 -6.59 -36.40
CA PHE A 13 0.02 -7.77 -37.00
C PHE A 13 -0.53 -8.68 -35.90
N VAL A 14 -1.75 -9.14 -36.10
CA VAL A 14 -2.42 -10.09 -35.20
C VAL A 14 -2.50 -11.43 -35.87
N TYR A 15 -2.17 -12.46 -35.14
CA TYR A 15 -2.15 -13.85 -35.60
C TYR A 15 -3.15 -14.67 -34.80
N GLY A 16 -3.74 -15.67 -35.40
CA GLY A 16 -4.64 -16.64 -34.76
C GLY A 16 -4.84 -17.85 -35.64
N LYS A 17 -5.28 -18.94 -35.06
CA LYS A 17 -5.55 -20.19 -35.80
C LYS A 17 -6.86 -20.11 -36.58
N THR A 18 -7.83 -19.31 -36.12
CA THR A 18 -9.12 -19.08 -36.76
C THR A 18 -9.35 -17.61 -37.06
N ILE A 19 -10.23 -17.32 -38.03
CA ILE A 19 -10.62 -15.94 -38.38
C ILE A 19 -11.29 -15.26 -37.17
N ALA A 20 -12.05 -16.00 -36.38
CA ALA A 20 -12.70 -15.49 -35.16
C ALA A 20 -11.67 -15.03 -34.12
N GLU A 21 -10.61 -15.82 -33.88
CA GLU A 21 -9.51 -15.45 -32.98
C GLU A 21 -8.77 -14.21 -33.46
N VAL A 22 -8.46 -14.12 -34.75
CA VAL A 22 -7.77 -12.96 -35.35
C VAL A 22 -8.62 -11.70 -35.20
N ASN A 23 -9.92 -11.79 -35.41
CA ASN A 23 -10.84 -10.66 -35.27
C ASN A 23 -11.01 -10.26 -33.80
N ALA A 24 -11.13 -11.21 -32.90
CA ALA A 24 -11.21 -10.93 -31.46
C ALA A 24 -9.94 -10.22 -30.95
N ALA A 25 -8.77 -10.71 -31.33
CA ALA A 25 -7.51 -10.12 -30.96
C ALA A 25 -7.31 -8.73 -31.62
N ALA A 26 -7.73 -8.53 -32.86
CA ALA A 26 -7.70 -7.21 -33.51
C ALA A 26 -8.62 -6.20 -32.82
N ASN A 27 -9.82 -6.60 -32.44
CA ASN A 27 -10.75 -5.76 -31.70
C ASN A 27 -10.23 -5.43 -30.28
N ALA A 28 -9.61 -6.39 -29.61
CA ALA A 28 -8.98 -6.16 -28.31
C ALA A 28 -7.84 -5.10 -28.39
N LEU A 29 -7.01 -5.16 -29.45
CA LEU A 29 -5.98 -4.16 -29.70
C LEU A 29 -6.56 -2.78 -30.00
N MET A 30 -7.60 -2.71 -30.81
CA MET A 30 -8.29 -1.45 -31.11
C MET A 30 -8.93 -0.84 -29.87
N ASN A 31 -9.55 -1.66 -29.01
CA ASN A 31 -10.16 -1.19 -27.76
C ASN A 31 -9.08 -0.64 -26.80
N GLN A 32 -7.92 -1.27 -26.71
CA GLN A 32 -6.79 -0.78 -25.92
C GLN A 32 -6.28 0.57 -26.43
N ASP A 33 -6.11 0.70 -27.73
CA ASP A 33 -5.68 1.92 -28.40
C ASP A 33 -6.71 3.05 -28.20
N THR A 34 -8.00 2.76 -28.35
CA THR A 34 -9.09 3.73 -28.11
C THR A 34 -9.16 4.15 -26.64
N ALA A 35 -8.81 3.27 -25.72
CA ALA A 35 -8.71 3.59 -24.28
C ALA A 35 -7.44 4.37 -23.91
N GLY A 36 -6.59 4.71 -24.89
CA GLY A 36 -5.35 5.47 -24.67
C GLY A 36 -4.25 4.65 -23.99
N LEU A 37 -4.35 3.32 -23.99
CA LEU A 37 -3.34 2.44 -23.41
C LEU A 37 -2.20 2.23 -24.42
N GLU A 38 -0.95 2.23 -23.94
CA GLU A 38 0.17 1.81 -24.78
C GLU A 38 0.03 0.34 -25.16
N VAL A 39 -0.19 0.09 -26.46
CA VAL A 39 -0.39 -1.28 -26.97
C VAL A 39 0.92 -2.04 -26.92
N GLY A 40 0.95 -3.13 -26.13
CA GLY A 40 2.14 -3.98 -25.95
C GLY A 40 3.00 -3.60 -24.75
N ASP A 41 2.54 -2.75 -23.88
CA ASP A 41 3.16 -2.56 -22.57
C ASP A 41 2.87 -3.77 -21.68
N HIS A 42 3.94 -4.48 -21.32
CA HIS A 42 3.94 -5.66 -20.44
C HIS A 42 4.47 -5.33 -19.05
N THR A 43 4.32 -4.08 -18.60
CA THR A 43 4.84 -3.62 -17.31
C THR A 43 4.32 -4.50 -16.17
N LEU A 44 5.25 -5.06 -15.42
CA LEU A 44 4.93 -5.87 -14.24
C LEU A 44 4.54 -4.97 -13.05
N VAL A 45 3.67 -5.49 -12.18
CA VAL A 45 3.31 -4.79 -10.94
C VAL A 45 4.55 -4.43 -10.11
N GLY A 46 5.56 -5.31 -10.09
CA GLY A 46 6.81 -5.09 -9.37
C GLY A 46 7.67 -3.97 -9.93
N GLU A 47 7.73 -3.83 -11.25
CA GLU A 47 8.45 -2.75 -11.93
C GLU A 47 7.75 -1.42 -11.71
N TRP A 48 6.45 -1.40 -11.90
CA TRP A 48 5.63 -0.22 -11.63
C TRP A 48 5.72 0.22 -10.17
N ALA A 49 5.69 -0.69 -9.22
CA ALA A 49 5.80 -0.37 -7.80
C ALA A 49 7.11 0.34 -7.44
N LYS A 50 8.24 -0.04 -8.09
CA LYS A 50 9.53 0.63 -7.91
C LYS A 50 9.48 2.07 -8.43
N ILE A 51 8.91 2.28 -9.63
CA ILE A 51 8.73 3.59 -10.24
C ILE A 51 7.81 4.45 -9.37
N TRP A 52 6.69 3.89 -8.95
CA TRP A 52 5.71 4.55 -8.09
C TRP A 52 6.30 5.01 -6.75
N LEU A 53 7.03 4.13 -6.05
CA LEU A 53 7.68 4.49 -4.78
C LEU A 53 8.73 5.59 -4.96
N LYS A 54 9.46 5.57 -6.08
CA LYS A 54 10.54 6.53 -6.34
C LYS A 54 9.99 7.89 -6.77
N ASN A 55 9.01 7.93 -7.66
CA ASN A 55 8.58 9.16 -8.33
C ASN A 55 7.37 9.82 -7.67
N TYR A 56 6.45 9.02 -7.11
CA TYR A 56 5.17 9.52 -6.57
C TYR A 56 5.12 9.58 -5.05
N LYS A 57 6.12 9.00 -4.37
CA LYS A 57 6.16 8.95 -2.90
C LYS A 57 7.45 9.53 -2.31
N SER A 58 8.31 10.15 -3.14
CA SER A 58 9.58 10.76 -2.70
C SER A 58 9.39 11.86 -1.67
N ASP A 59 8.33 12.66 -1.78
CA ASP A 59 8.11 13.85 -0.96
C ASP A 59 7.46 13.55 0.40
N LEU A 60 7.14 12.27 0.63
CA LEU A 60 6.51 11.85 1.87
C LEU A 60 7.54 11.67 3.00
N ARG A 61 7.06 11.76 4.25
CA ARG A 61 7.89 11.46 5.42
C ARG A 61 8.45 10.05 5.34
N ALA A 62 9.71 9.85 5.73
CA ALA A 62 10.41 8.57 5.68
C ALA A 62 9.62 7.40 6.32
N ALA A 63 8.89 7.65 7.41
CA ALA A 63 8.03 6.65 8.04
C ALA A 63 6.85 6.21 7.15
N THR A 64 6.31 7.12 6.35
CA THR A 64 5.23 6.83 5.40
C THR A 64 5.74 6.05 4.20
N ILE A 65 6.88 6.45 3.65
CA ILE A 65 7.55 5.72 2.55
C ILE A 65 7.87 4.28 3.01
N LYS A 66 8.41 4.15 4.23
CA LYS A 66 8.67 2.83 4.82
C LYS A 66 7.39 2.00 4.93
N MET A 67 6.29 2.57 5.38
CA MET A 67 5.00 1.89 5.49
C MET A 67 4.53 1.35 4.13
N TYR A 68 4.60 2.14 3.05
CA TYR A 68 4.25 1.69 1.70
C TYR A 68 5.19 0.59 1.21
N ARG A 69 6.50 0.76 1.40
CA ARG A 69 7.50 -0.24 1.01
C ARG A 69 7.31 -1.56 1.73
N ASP A 70 7.13 -1.52 3.06
CA ASP A 70 6.92 -2.71 3.87
C ASP A 70 5.60 -3.41 3.48
N SER A 71 4.51 -2.64 3.29
CA SER A 71 3.22 -3.20 2.87
C SER A 71 3.32 -3.88 1.50
N TYR A 72 4.05 -3.28 0.55
CA TYR A 72 4.26 -3.86 -0.77
C TYR A 72 5.13 -5.11 -0.70
N ASN A 73 6.34 -5.01 -0.12
CA ASN A 73 7.32 -6.10 -0.14
C ASN A 73 6.87 -7.33 0.65
N LEU A 74 6.18 -7.13 1.80
CA LEU A 74 5.82 -8.24 2.69
C LEU A 74 4.49 -8.92 2.33
N HIS A 75 3.60 -8.22 1.60
CA HIS A 75 2.23 -8.73 1.42
C HIS A 75 1.73 -8.73 -0.03
N ILE A 76 2.27 -7.87 -0.89
CA ILE A 76 1.74 -7.68 -2.24
C ILE A 76 2.66 -8.34 -3.27
N MET A 77 3.97 -8.13 -3.16
CA MET A 77 4.95 -8.55 -4.15
C MET A 77 4.92 -10.07 -4.40
N GLU A 78 4.83 -10.88 -3.34
CA GLU A 78 4.85 -12.34 -3.44
C GLU A 78 3.67 -12.89 -4.26
N GLN A 79 2.52 -12.25 -4.18
CA GLN A 79 1.29 -12.73 -4.80
C GLN A 79 1.04 -12.18 -6.19
N ILE A 80 1.28 -10.89 -6.40
CA ILE A 80 0.94 -10.21 -7.66
C ILE A 80 2.10 -9.45 -8.28
N GLY A 81 3.28 -9.39 -7.64
CA GLY A 81 4.42 -8.61 -8.14
C GLY A 81 4.93 -9.05 -9.51
N TYR A 82 4.77 -10.31 -9.86
CA TYR A 82 5.21 -10.91 -11.13
C TYR A 82 4.15 -10.88 -12.22
N MET A 83 2.96 -10.39 -11.90
CA MET A 83 1.88 -10.26 -12.87
C MET A 83 2.01 -8.95 -13.66
N GLU A 84 1.58 -8.98 -14.91
CA GLU A 84 1.39 -7.75 -15.67
C GLU A 84 0.24 -6.93 -15.07
N LEU A 85 0.41 -5.61 -15.00
CA LEU A 85 -0.60 -4.68 -14.44
C LEU A 85 -1.99 -4.89 -15.04
N ARG A 86 -2.07 -5.11 -16.35
CA ARG A 86 -3.33 -5.31 -17.10
C ARG A 86 -4.05 -6.61 -16.76
N ASN A 87 -3.29 -7.61 -16.31
CA ASN A 87 -3.82 -8.93 -16.00
C ASN A 87 -4.27 -9.05 -14.55
N VAL A 88 -4.03 -8.02 -13.71
CA VAL A 88 -4.49 -8.01 -12.33
C VAL A 88 -5.99 -7.75 -12.29
N LYS A 89 -6.73 -8.72 -11.76
CA LYS A 89 -8.19 -8.67 -11.58
C LYS A 89 -8.56 -8.51 -10.10
N PRO A 90 -9.79 -8.09 -9.78
CA PRO A 90 -10.25 -7.99 -8.39
C PRO A 90 -10.09 -9.28 -7.57
N VAL A 91 -10.12 -10.45 -8.22
CA VAL A 91 -9.91 -11.74 -7.54
C VAL A 91 -8.48 -11.84 -6.95
N HIS A 92 -7.47 -11.36 -7.67
CA HIS A 92 -6.09 -11.36 -7.18
C HIS A 92 -5.92 -10.42 -5.98
N ILE A 93 -6.57 -9.26 -6.02
CA ILE A 93 -6.58 -8.34 -4.88
C ILE A 93 -7.27 -8.96 -3.66
N ARG A 94 -8.37 -9.69 -3.86
CA ARG A 94 -9.03 -10.44 -2.78
C ARG A 94 -8.15 -11.54 -2.21
N GLN A 95 -7.34 -12.22 -3.02
CA GLN A 95 -6.35 -13.21 -2.54
C GLN A 95 -5.31 -12.54 -1.64
N VAL A 96 -4.75 -11.38 -2.05
CA VAL A 96 -3.83 -10.60 -1.20
C VAL A 96 -4.52 -10.20 0.11
N MET A 97 -5.77 -9.75 0.07
CA MET A 97 -6.50 -9.38 1.27
C MET A 97 -6.81 -10.58 2.17
N ALA A 98 -7.09 -11.75 1.59
CA ALA A 98 -7.30 -13.00 2.33
C ALA A 98 -6.04 -13.45 3.08
N SER A 99 -4.84 -13.29 2.50
CA SER A 99 -3.58 -13.65 3.18
C SER A 99 -3.30 -12.80 4.42
N VAL A 100 -3.84 -11.58 4.48
CA VAL A 100 -3.71 -10.68 5.64
C VAL A 100 -4.97 -10.64 6.50
N ALA A 101 -6.01 -11.43 6.18
CA ALA A 101 -7.29 -11.42 6.88
C ALA A 101 -7.18 -11.78 8.37
N SER A 102 -6.24 -12.65 8.76
CA SER A 102 -5.97 -12.99 10.15
C SER A 102 -5.17 -11.93 10.92
N ARG A 103 -4.67 -10.91 10.24
CA ARG A 103 -3.88 -9.83 10.83
C ARG A 103 -4.77 -8.69 11.30
N SER A 104 -4.17 -7.74 12.04
CA SER A 104 -4.89 -6.58 12.56
C SER A 104 -5.57 -5.77 11.43
N GLU A 105 -6.74 -5.20 11.72
CA GLU A 105 -7.46 -4.33 10.79
C GLU A 105 -6.59 -3.15 10.30
N SER A 106 -5.72 -2.63 11.18
CA SER A 106 -4.78 -1.56 10.83
C SER A 106 -3.80 -1.98 9.73
N LEU A 107 -3.33 -3.25 9.75
CA LEU A 107 -2.47 -3.77 8.70
C LEU A 107 -3.24 -3.98 7.40
N GLN A 108 -4.43 -4.57 7.46
CA GLN A 108 -5.30 -4.74 6.30
C GLN A 108 -5.59 -3.41 5.62
N ARG A 109 -5.89 -2.36 6.40
CA ARG A 109 -6.09 -0.99 5.88
C ARG A 109 -4.85 -0.47 5.16
N LYS A 110 -3.64 -0.68 5.70
CA LYS A 110 -2.39 -0.23 5.07
C LYS A 110 -2.12 -0.95 3.75
N VAL A 111 -2.31 -2.27 3.72
CA VAL A 111 -2.13 -3.08 2.51
C VAL A 111 -3.12 -2.66 1.42
N LEU A 112 -4.41 -2.55 1.77
CA LEU A 112 -5.43 -2.11 0.81
C LEU A 112 -5.19 -0.68 0.31
N LEU A 113 -4.80 0.24 1.21
CA LEU A 113 -4.45 1.62 0.83
C LEU A 113 -3.27 1.65 -0.14
N THR A 114 -2.24 0.83 0.11
CA THR A 114 -1.07 0.73 -0.77
C THR A 114 -1.47 0.25 -2.16
N MET A 115 -2.27 -0.81 -2.26
CA MET A 115 -2.77 -1.31 -3.55
C MET A 115 -3.64 -0.27 -4.26
N ARG A 116 -4.58 0.37 -3.55
CA ARG A 116 -5.44 1.41 -4.14
C ARG A 116 -4.64 2.52 -4.78
N GLN A 117 -3.65 3.04 -4.08
CA GLN A 117 -2.83 4.14 -4.60
C GLN A 117 -1.92 3.67 -5.75
N LEU A 118 -1.34 2.47 -5.66
CA LEU A 118 -0.51 1.90 -6.71
C LEU A 118 -1.27 1.75 -8.03
N PHE A 119 -2.47 1.16 -7.98
CA PHE A 119 -3.28 0.93 -9.17
C PHE A 119 -3.99 2.20 -9.64
N GLU A 120 -4.32 3.13 -8.75
CA GLU A 120 -4.88 4.42 -9.15
C GLU A 120 -3.88 5.25 -9.96
N GLU A 121 -2.63 5.30 -9.52
CA GLU A 121 -1.58 5.96 -10.30
C GLU A 121 -1.31 5.23 -11.64
N ALA A 122 -1.41 3.91 -11.66
CA ALA A 122 -1.30 3.15 -12.91
C ALA A 122 -2.45 3.50 -13.88
N ARG A 123 -3.67 3.68 -13.36
CA ARG A 123 -4.83 4.10 -14.16
C ARG A 123 -4.65 5.53 -14.70
N LEU A 124 -4.20 6.46 -13.85
CA LEU A 124 -3.94 7.86 -14.25
C LEU A 124 -2.82 7.97 -15.29
N ASN A 125 -1.87 7.03 -15.29
CA ASN A 125 -0.81 6.94 -16.30
C ASN A 125 -1.20 6.06 -17.50
N HIS A 126 -2.48 5.71 -17.66
CA HIS A 126 -2.99 4.91 -18.77
C HIS A 126 -2.33 3.53 -18.96
N LEU A 127 -1.74 2.97 -17.89
CA LEU A 127 -1.20 1.61 -17.91
C LEU A 127 -2.29 0.55 -17.77
N ILE A 128 -3.40 0.90 -17.12
CA ILE A 128 -4.60 0.08 -16.95
C ILE A 128 -5.85 0.93 -17.20
N ILE A 129 -6.96 0.28 -17.57
CA ILE A 129 -8.24 0.96 -17.80
C ILE A 129 -8.95 1.22 -16.46
N ASP A 130 -9.12 0.18 -15.66
CA ASP A 130 -9.87 0.20 -14.41
C ASP A 130 -8.97 -0.15 -13.22
N ASN A 131 -9.31 0.39 -12.06
CA ASN A 131 -8.59 0.07 -10.83
C ASN A 131 -9.14 -1.22 -10.21
N PRO A 132 -8.37 -2.34 -10.17
CA PRO A 132 -8.87 -3.63 -9.70
C PRO A 132 -9.16 -3.66 -8.19
N THR A 133 -8.83 -2.61 -7.46
CA THR A 133 -9.10 -2.50 -6.01
C THR A 133 -10.46 -1.90 -5.69
N GLU A 134 -11.21 -1.46 -6.70
CA GLU A 134 -12.53 -0.87 -6.50
C GLU A 134 -13.51 -1.88 -5.88
N GLY A 135 -14.37 -1.39 -4.98
CA GLY A 135 -15.35 -2.22 -4.28
C GLY A 135 -14.79 -3.21 -3.26
N ILE A 136 -13.47 -3.31 -3.09
CA ILE A 136 -12.85 -4.19 -2.10
C ILE A 136 -12.92 -3.57 -0.71
N LYS A 137 -13.48 -4.33 0.24
CA LYS A 137 -13.64 -3.95 1.64
C LYS A 137 -12.73 -4.79 2.52
N ILE A 138 -12.40 -4.26 3.68
CA ILE A 138 -11.65 -4.94 4.72
C ILE A 138 -12.57 -5.90 5.47
N THR A 139 -12.07 -7.08 5.80
CA THR A 139 -12.79 -8.01 6.68
C THR A 139 -12.81 -7.42 8.09
N PRO A 140 -14.01 -7.15 8.65
CA PRO A 140 -14.08 -6.63 10.01
C PRO A 140 -13.56 -7.69 10.99
N HIS A 141 -12.65 -7.29 11.85
CA HIS A 141 -12.29 -8.09 13.02
C HIS A 141 -13.18 -7.72 14.21
N ALA A 142 -13.33 -8.65 15.14
CA ALA A 142 -13.85 -8.32 16.45
C ALA A 142 -13.11 -7.09 17.00
N LYS A 143 -13.86 -6.09 17.47
CA LYS A 143 -13.25 -4.87 17.99
C LYS A 143 -12.22 -5.26 19.04
N ALA A 144 -10.95 -4.91 18.80
CA ALA A 144 -9.94 -5.03 19.84
C ALA A 144 -10.46 -4.32 21.10
N GLU A 145 -10.28 -4.92 22.25
CA GLU A 145 -10.63 -4.27 23.52
C GLU A 145 -10.03 -2.86 23.56
N LYS A 146 -10.85 -1.88 23.88
CA LYS A 146 -10.37 -0.52 24.03
C LYS A 146 -9.32 -0.53 25.13
N LYS A 147 -8.11 -0.11 24.78
CA LYS A 147 -7.05 0.10 25.80
C LYS A 147 -7.62 1.04 26.85
N LYS A 148 -7.70 0.57 28.07
CA LYS A 148 -8.10 1.38 29.22
C LYS A 148 -6.91 2.25 29.66
N ALA A 149 -7.19 3.43 30.18
CA ALA A 149 -6.19 4.19 30.90
C ALA A 149 -5.89 3.47 32.22
N LEU A 150 -4.65 3.56 32.67
CA LEU A 150 -4.27 3.05 33.99
C LEU A 150 -5.02 3.81 35.08
N LEU A 151 -5.53 3.09 36.08
CA LEU A 151 -6.08 3.68 37.28
C LEU A 151 -4.95 4.28 38.15
N PRO A 152 -5.25 5.23 39.07
CA PRO A 152 -4.23 5.81 39.94
C PRO A 152 -3.41 4.75 40.70
N ASP A 153 -4.10 3.76 41.31
CA ASP A 153 -3.44 2.67 42.05
C ASP A 153 -2.53 1.81 41.17
N GLU A 154 -2.91 1.59 39.89
CA GLU A 154 -2.08 0.86 38.90
C GLU A 154 -0.85 1.69 38.52
N VAL A 155 -0.96 3.02 38.50
CA VAL A 155 0.18 3.91 38.25
C VAL A 155 1.19 3.84 39.40
N ASP A 156 0.71 3.82 40.66
CA ASP A 156 1.56 3.72 41.85
C ASP A 156 2.29 2.37 41.89
N ILE A 157 1.58 1.28 41.59
CA ILE A 157 2.17 -0.05 41.48
C ILE A 157 3.25 -0.05 40.34
N LEU A 158 2.93 0.48 39.16
CA LEU A 158 3.88 0.55 38.04
C LEU A 158 5.15 1.33 38.44
N MET A 159 4.98 2.47 39.10
CA MET A 159 6.10 3.30 39.51
C MET A 159 6.95 2.70 40.64
N SER A 160 6.36 1.84 41.47
CA SER A 160 7.10 1.09 42.52
C SER A 160 7.92 -0.06 41.94
N VAL A 161 7.41 -0.76 40.94
CA VAL A 161 8.09 -1.92 40.30
C VAL A 161 9.22 -1.50 39.34
N VAL A 162 9.11 -0.32 38.71
CA VAL A 162 10.13 0.17 37.77
C VAL A 162 11.32 0.75 38.55
N VAL A 163 12.32 -0.07 38.79
CA VAL A 163 13.54 0.29 39.58
C VAL A 163 14.57 1.01 38.71
N GLU A 164 14.70 0.67 37.44
CA GLU A 164 15.70 1.23 36.52
C GLU A 164 15.42 2.75 36.31
N PRO A 165 16.39 3.66 36.60
CA PRO A 165 16.13 5.12 36.59
C PRO A 165 15.67 5.68 35.26
N ARG A 166 16.20 5.18 34.13
CA ARG A 166 15.82 5.63 32.78
C ARG A 166 14.42 5.20 32.42
N ALA A 167 14.06 3.96 32.76
CA ALA A 167 12.71 3.44 32.56
C ALA A 167 11.70 4.21 33.43
N ARG A 168 12.06 4.52 34.68
CA ARG A 168 11.22 5.29 35.60
C ARG A 168 10.94 6.70 35.09
N VAL A 169 11.97 7.43 34.63
CA VAL A 169 11.78 8.74 33.99
C VAL A 169 10.94 8.64 32.72
N PHE A 170 11.16 7.60 31.92
CA PHE A 170 10.36 7.37 30.72
C PHE A 170 8.88 7.13 31.03
N CYS A 171 8.57 6.32 32.04
CA CYS A 171 7.20 6.09 32.50
C CYS A 171 6.57 7.36 33.07
N ALA A 172 7.31 8.11 33.89
CA ALA A 172 6.81 9.37 34.43
C ALA A 172 6.47 10.39 33.35
N LEU A 173 7.32 10.57 32.36
CA LEU A 173 7.06 11.44 31.20
C LEU A 173 5.85 10.98 30.39
N CYS A 174 5.61 9.65 30.30
CA CYS A 174 4.42 9.13 29.64
C CYS A 174 3.14 9.44 30.42
N LEU A 175 3.17 9.18 31.71
CA LEU A 175 1.99 9.23 32.59
C LEU A 175 1.60 10.66 32.93
N TYR A 176 2.55 11.46 33.39
CA TYR A 176 2.26 12.81 33.90
C TYR A 176 2.34 13.91 32.84
N CYS A 177 3.21 13.75 31.83
CA CYS A 177 3.34 14.76 30.77
C CYS A 177 2.63 14.38 29.47
N GLY A 178 2.04 13.20 29.35
CA GLY A 178 1.37 12.73 28.14
C GLY A 178 2.25 12.67 26.90
N LEU A 179 3.58 12.59 27.06
CA LEU A 179 4.52 12.66 25.96
C LEU A 179 4.52 11.38 25.13
N ALA A 180 4.26 11.48 23.83
CA ALA A 180 4.39 10.37 22.91
C ALA A 180 5.86 9.94 22.73
N ARG A 181 6.10 8.64 22.50
CA ARG A 181 7.44 8.04 22.37
C ARG A 181 8.40 8.84 21.49
N LYS A 182 7.94 9.35 20.34
CA LYS A 182 8.79 10.15 19.43
C LYS A 182 9.21 11.50 19.99
N LYS A 183 8.34 12.15 20.77
CA LYS A 183 8.66 13.44 21.44
C LYS A 183 9.65 13.25 22.57
N ARG A 184 9.61 12.13 23.27
CA ARG A 184 10.50 11.80 24.38
C ARG A 184 11.94 11.52 23.95
N LEU A 185 12.15 10.84 22.82
CA LEU A 185 13.47 10.56 22.28
C LEU A 185 14.20 11.83 21.80
N GLY A 186 13.45 12.90 21.54
CA GLY A 186 13.99 14.21 21.17
C GLY A 186 14.30 15.12 22.38
N CYS A 187 13.92 14.75 23.60
CA CYS A 187 14.27 15.46 24.81
C CYS A 187 15.70 15.08 25.24
N ASN A 188 16.71 15.60 24.54
CA ASN A 188 18.04 15.70 25.10
C ASN A 188 17.96 16.69 26.26
N GLY A 189 18.53 16.33 27.43
CA GLY A 189 18.45 17.07 28.71
C GLY A 189 18.79 18.56 28.69
N ARG A 190 19.04 19.16 27.53
CA ARG A 190 19.25 20.59 27.32
C ARG A 190 17.97 21.40 27.10
N THR A 191 16.81 20.76 26.97
CA THR A 191 15.54 21.46 26.65
C THR A 191 14.58 21.59 27.84
N PHE A 192 14.94 21.10 29.02
CA PHE A 192 14.22 21.40 30.26
C PHE A 192 14.73 22.69 30.86
N LYS A 193 14.43 23.84 30.29
CA LYS A 193 14.30 25.07 31.02
C LYS A 193 12.94 25.07 31.65
N ALA A 194 12.88 24.76 32.95
CA ALA A 194 11.69 25.00 33.75
C ALA A 194 11.41 26.50 33.69
N THR A 195 10.30 26.87 33.08
CA THR A 195 9.68 28.18 33.31
C THR A 195 8.87 27.99 34.60
N LEU A 196 9.44 28.47 35.71
CA LEU A 196 8.74 28.74 36.96
C LEU A 196 7.73 29.86 36.72
#